data_27668aacd1a4359d03319bb96a11ba0a
#
_entry.id   27668aacd1a4359d03319bb96a11ba0a
#
_cell.length_a   1.000
_cell.length_b   1.000
_cell.length_c   1.000
_cell.angle_alpha   90.00
_cell.angle_beta   90.00
_cell.angle_gamma   90.00
#
_symmetry.space_group_name_H-M   'P 1'
#
loop_
_entity.id
_entity.type
_entity.pdbx_description
1 polymer ?
#
loop_
_entity_poly.entity_id
_entity_poly.type
_entity_poly.pdbx_seq_one_letter_code
_entity_poly.pdbx_strand_id
1 'polypeptide(L)'
;SLNKYFPQTMALVADILLHPTFPEKEMEVVLDVNKQRFLINSTRVEMMARKQLNRSLFGENHPLGRFAEAEDYERLSPEILRSFYQKYYHSGNCSIYISGKVTSSIIHCIENELGNSSWGLVDEVKPLQMIEPQPMEGKRFHVEKEDALQSSIKLGGFVMDRLHPDFLKARVMVTLFGGYFGSRLMSNIREDKGYTY
;
A
#
# COMPACT_ATOMS: atom_id res chain seq x y z
N SER A 1 -17.14 12.21 7.20
CA SER A 1 -17.80 13.47 7.59
C SER A 1 -19.04 13.18 8.44
N LEU A 2 -19.57 14.21 9.13
CA LEU A 2 -20.89 14.13 9.74
C LEU A 2 -21.98 14.18 8.66
N ASN A 3 -23.09 13.45 8.83
CA ASN A 3 -24.19 13.43 7.85
C ASN A 3 -24.68 14.83 7.44
N LYS A 4 -24.67 15.78 8.39
CA LYS A 4 -25.06 17.17 8.15
C LYS A 4 -24.23 17.86 7.05
N TYR A 5 -22.95 17.52 6.93
CA TYR A 5 -22.02 18.14 5.98
C TYR A 5 -21.67 17.22 4.82
N PHE A 6 -22.37 16.10 4.70
CA PHE A 6 -22.04 15.11 3.67
C PHE A 6 -22.15 15.67 2.25
N PRO A 7 -23.19 16.41 1.86
CA PRO A 7 -23.29 16.96 0.52
C PRO A 7 -22.11 17.88 0.15
N GLN A 8 -21.72 18.79 1.06
CA GLN A 8 -20.60 19.68 0.82
C GLN A 8 -19.28 18.93 0.71
N THR A 9 -19.09 17.91 1.58
CA THR A 9 -17.90 17.05 1.53
C THR A 9 -17.88 16.26 0.22
N MET A 10 -19.03 15.74 -0.22
CA MET A 10 -19.13 14.95 -1.44
C MET A 10 -18.83 15.78 -2.69
N ALA A 11 -19.33 17.00 -2.75
CA ALA A 11 -19.05 17.94 -3.83
C ALA A 11 -17.54 18.22 -3.95
N LEU A 12 -16.83 18.42 -2.81
CA LEU A 12 -15.38 18.60 -2.81
C LEU A 12 -14.64 17.34 -3.26
N VAL A 13 -15.09 16.16 -2.83
CA VAL A 13 -14.50 14.87 -3.26
C VAL A 13 -14.69 14.69 -4.77
N ALA A 14 -15.89 15.00 -5.28
CA ALA A 14 -16.18 14.93 -6.71
C ALA A 14 -15.29 15.89 -7.51
N ASP A 15 -15.14 17.13 -7.06
CA ASP A 15 -14.30 18.13 -7.72
C ASP A 15 -12.83 17.68 -7.79
N ILE A 16 -12.26 17.21 -6.68
CA ILE A 16 -10.88 16.69 -6.64
C ILE A 16 -10.72 15.48 -7.57
N LEU A 17 -11.73 14.60 -7.62
CA LEU A 17 -11.69 13.39 -8.43
C LEU A 17 -11.86 13.67 -9.92
N LEU A 18 -12.78 14.58 -10.28
CA LEU A 18 -13.17 14.82 -11.68
C LEU A 18 -12.31 15.92 -12.36
N HIS A 19 -11.78 16.86 -11.58
CA HIS A 19 -11.07 18.04 -12.09
C HIS A 19 -9.68 18.26 -11.46
N PRO A 20 -8.82 17.23 -11.40
CA PRO A 20 -7.48 17.38 -10.82
C PRO A 20 -6.62 18.33 -11.67
N THR A 21 -5.93 19.26 -11.03
CA THR A 21 -5.15 20.31 -11.70
C THR A 21 -3.67 19.97 -11.88
N PHE A 22 -3.10 19.16 -10.98
CA PHE A 22 -1.67 18.80 -10.93
C PHE A 22 -0.74 20.02 -11.08
N PRO A 23 -0.80 21.01 -10.16
CA PRO A 23 0.00 22.21 -10.27
C PRO A 23 1.49 21.89 -10.05
N GLU A 24 2.35 22.45 -10.90
CA GLU A 24 3.78 22.11 -10.94
C GLU A 24 4.50 22.43 -9.63
N LYS A 25 4.25 23.64 -9.06
CA LYS A 25 4.90 24.08 -7.82
C LYS A 25 4.60 23.16 -6.62
N GLU A 26 3.32 22.81 -6.45
CA GLU A 26 2.88 21.90 -5.40
C GLU A 26 3.45 20.50 -5.61
N MET A 27 3.54 20.07 -6.86
CA MET A 27 4.14 18.79 -7.20
C MET A 27 5.63 18.75 -6.85
N GLU A 28 6.41 19.79 -7.19
CA GLU A 28 7.82 19.90 -6.81
C GLU A 28 8.00 19.75 -5.29
N VAL A 29 7.22 20.49 -4.50
CA VAL A 29 7.29 20.40 -3.03
C VAL A 29 6.95 19.00 -2.53
N VAL A 30 5.90 18.38 -3.07
CA VAL A 30 5.50 17.02 -2.68
C VAL A 30 6.56 16.00 -3.06
N LEU A 31 7.16 16.12 -4.23
CA LEU A 31 8.23 15.23 -4.69
C LEU A 31 9.47 15.36 -3.80
N ASP A 32 9.91 16.57 -3.51
CA ASP A 32 11.06 16.82 -2.65
C ASP A 32 10.86 16.23 -1.25
N VAL A 33 9.72 16.52 -0.63
CA VAL A 33 9.40 15.97 0.71
C VAL A 33 9.36 14.43 0.69
N ASN A 34 8.76 13.83 -0.32
CA ASN A 34 8.67 12.38 -0.41
C ASN A 34 10.03 11.75 -0.75
N LYS A 35 10.83 12.37 -1.62
CA LYS A 35 12.19 11.92 -1.92
C LYS A 35 13.08 11.96 -0.67
N GLN A 36 13.05 13.04 0.10
CA GLN A 36 13.78 13.13 1.37
C GLN A 36 13.35 12.06 2.36
N ARG A 37 12.04 11.86 2.52
CA ARG A 37 11.50 10.79 3.36
C ARG A 37 11.92 9.41 2.89
N PHE A 38 11.92 9.18 1.58
CA PHE A 38 12.39 7.93 0.98
C PHE A 38 13.86 7.70 1.29
N LEU A 39 14.74 8.69 1.08
CA LEU A 39 16.17 8.59 1.35
C LEU A 39 16.45 8.23 2.82
N ILE A 40 15.78 8.91 3.76
CA ILE A 40 15.90 8.60 5.19
C ILE A 40 15.41 7.17 5.49
N ASN A 41 14.29 6.75 4.93
CA ASN A 41 13.74 5.42 5.20
C ASN A 41 14.54 4.31 4.54
N SER A 42 15.10 4.53 3.36
CA SER A 42 15.89 3.52 2.63
C SER A 42 17.17 3.12 3.37
N THR A 43 17.70 3.99 4.24
CA THR A 43 18.88 3.70 5.06
C THR A 43 18.56 2.88 6.32
N ARG A 44 17.29 2.67 6.66
CA ARG A 44 16.91 1.88 7.84
C ARG A 44 17.09 0.38 7.58
N VAL A 45 17.79 -0.30 8.48
CA VAL A 45 18.03 -1.75 8.38
C VAL A 45 16.73 -2.56 8.26
N GLU A 46 15.67 -2.10 8.91
CA GLU A 46 14.35 -2.74 8.82
C GLU A 46 13.76 -2.68 7.40
N MET A 47 13.90 -1.53 6.73
CA MET A 47 13.43 -1.36 5.35
C MET A 47 14.25 -2.20 4.38
N MET A 48 15.58 -2.24 4.57
CA MET A 48 16.48 -3.07 3.77
C MET A 48 16.13 -4.56 3.90
N ALA A 49 15.93 -5.04 5.11
CA ALA A 49 15.54 -6.43 5.37
C ALA A 49 14.15 -6.75 4.79
N ARG A 50 13.19 -5.81 4.84
CA ARG A 50 11.87 -5.98 4.24
C ARG A 50 11.95 -6.02 2.71
N LYS A 51 12.73 -5.13 2.10
CA LYS A 51 12.96 -5.10 0.64
C LYS A 51 13.57 -6.44 0.19
N GLN A 52 14.58 -6.93 0.90
CA GLN A 52 15.21 -8.22 0.60
C GLN A 52 14.24 -9.40 0.75
N LEU A 53 13.47 -9.46 1.84
CA LEU A 53 12.48 -10.54 2.02
C LEU A 53 11.46 -10.56 0.90
N ASN A 54 10.88 -9.41 0.56
CA ASN A 54 9.88 -9.33 -0.49
C ASN A 54 10.44 -9.71 -1.87
N ARG A 55 11.65 -9.24 -2.22
CA ARG A 55 12.32 -9.65 -3.45
C ARG A 55 12.59 -11.14 -3.48
N SER A 56 13.01 -11.71 -2.35
CA SER A 56 13.28 -13.15 -2.26
C SER A 56 12.04 -14.01 -2.42
N LEU A 57 10.89 -13.54 -1.93
CA LEU A 57 9.63 -14.28 -2.03
C LEU A 57 8.93 -14.10 -3.38
N PHE A 58 8.92 -12.88 -3.91
CA PHE A 58 8.10 -12.55 -5.07
C PHE A 58 8.89 -12.38 -6.36
N GLY A 59 10.20 -12.12 -6.28
CA GLY A 59 11.02 -11.71 -7.43
C GLY A 59 10.92 -10.22 -7.72
N GLU A 60 11.88 -9.70 -8.47
CA GLU A 60 11.99 -8.24 -8.75
C GLU A 60 10.92 -7.70 -9.70
N ASN A 61 10.37 -8.55 -10.55
CA ASN A 61 9.35 -8.16 -11.53
C ASN A 61 7.92 -8.22 -10.98
N HIS A 62 7.72 -8.81 -9.81
CA HIS A 62 6.42 -8.91 -9.19
C HIS A 62 6.08 -7.62 -8.43
N PRO A 63 4.82 -7.12 -8.45
CA PRO A 63 4.43 -5.87 -7.77
C PRO A 63 4.79 -5.82 -6.29
N LEU A 64 4.75 -6.96 -5.58
CA LEU A 64 5.10 -7.05 -4.16
C LEU A 64 6.62 -7.19 -3.92
N GLY A 65 7.39 -7.54 -4.92
CA GLY A 65 8.86 -7.61 -4.85
C GLY A 65 9.55 -6.34 -5.34
N ARG A 66 8.81 -5.50 -6.10
CA ARG A 66 9.32 -4.24 -6.63
C ARG A 66 9.19 -3.11 -5.61
N PHE A 67 10.20 -2.27 -5.54
CA PHE A 67 10.22 -1.09 -4.68
C PHE A 67 10.59 0.13 -5.51
N ALA A 68 10.13 1.31 -5.08
CA ALA A 68 10.58 2.56 -5.65
C ALA A 68 12.08 2.76 -5.40
N GLU A 69 12.75 3.40 -6.35
CA GLU A 69 14.15 3.84 -6.24
C GLU A 69 14.20 5.38 -6.29
N ALA A 70 15.34 5.98 -5.97
CA ALA A 70 15.47 7.43 -5.92
C ALA A 70 15.21 8.10 -7.27
N GLU A 71 15.62 7.44 -8.34
CA GLU A 71 15.46 7.90 -9.72
C GLU A 71 14.01 7.95 -10.18
N ASP A 72 13.13 7.18 -9.56
CA ASP A 72 11.69 7.20 -9.89
C ASP A 72 11.06 8.54 -9.53
N TYR A 73 11.55 9.21 -8.48
CA TYR A 73 11.09 10.56 -8.11
C TYR A 73 11.50 11.63 -9.14
N GLU A 74 12.64 11.43 -9.82
CA GLU A 74 13.15 12.37 -10.83
C GLU A 74 12.43 12.25 -12.17
N ARG A 75 11.79 11.10 -12.41
CA ARG A 75 11.04 10.84 -13.65
C ARG A 75 9.62 11.36 -13.63
N LEU A 76 9.08 11.71 -12.44
CA LEU A 76 7.72 12.17 -12.32
C LEU A 76 7.57 13.61 -12.83
N SER A 77 6.55 13.84 -13.64
CA SER A 77 6.16 15.16 -14.13
C SER A 77 4.63 15.32 -14.08
N PRO A 78 4.10 16.56 -14.15
CA PRO A 78 2.67 16.78 -14.25
C PRO A 78 2.02 16.04 -15.43
N GLU A 79 2.72 15.92 -16.56
CA GLU A 79 2.24 15.21 -17.76
C GLU A 79 2.11 13.71 -17.52
N ILE A 80 3.08 13.11 -16.82
CA ILE A 80 3.01 11.69 -16.46
C ILE A 80 1.84 11.44 -15.51
N LEU A 81 1.62 12.33 -14.53
CA LEU A 81 0.48 12.21 -13.62
C LEU A 81 -0.86 12.38 -14.35
N ARG A 82 -0.95 13.35 -15.28
CA ARG A 82 -2.16 13.54 -16.10
C ARG A 82 -2.43 12.32 -16.97
N SER A 83 -1.40 11.77 -17.62
CA SER A 83 -1.53 10.54 -18.42
C SER A 83 -1.97 9.34 -17.58
N PHE A 84 -1.41 9.19 -16.38
CA PHE A 84 -1.82 8.15 -15.46
C PHE A 84 -3.26 8.33 -15.00
N TYR A 85 -3.65 9.54 -14.64
CA TYR A 85 -5.01 9.89 -14.26
C TYR A 85 -5.99 9.57 -15.39
N GLN A 86 -5.76 10.05 -16.60
CA GLN A 86 -6.61 9.81 -17.76
C GLN A 86 -6.80 8.33 -18.07
N LYS A 87 -5.76 7.53 -17.85
CA LYS A 87 -5.78 6.10 -18.13
C LYS A 87 -6.51 5.27 -17.08
N TYR A 88 -6.39 5.63 -15.82
CA TYR A 88 -6.82 4.76 -14.72
C TYR A 88 -7.98 5.32 -13.88
N TYR A 89 -8.21 6.64 -13.92
CA TYR A 89 -9.27 7.29 -13.17
C TYR A 89 -10.48 7.50 -14.06
N HIS A 90 -11.42 6.56 -14.02
CA HIS A 90 -12.67 6.61 -14.79
C HIS A 90 -13.77 5.82 -14.09
N SER A 91 -15.02 6.10 -14.42
CA SER A 91 -16.20 5.50 -13.80
C SER A 91 -16.22 3.97 -13.87
N GLY A 92 -15.71 3.37 -14.95
CA GLY A 92 -15.62 1.92 -15.12
C GLY A 92 -14.59 1.22 -14.23
N ASN A 93 -13.68 1.97 -13.60
CA ASN A 93 -12.65 1.45 -12.68
C ASN A 93 -12.82 2.01 -11.26
N CYS A 94 -14.04 2.42 -10.90
CA CYS A 94 -14.33 3.04 -9.61
C CYS A 94 -15.31 2.19 -8.80
N SER A 95 -14.99 1.92 -7.54
CA SER A 95 -15.90 1.30 -6.58
C SER A 95 -16.01 2.19 -5.35
N ILE A 96 -17.23 2.52 -4.94
CA ILE A 96 -17.50 3.39 -3.81
C ILE A 96 -18.02 2.55 -2.63
N TYR A 97 -17.31 2.59 -1.52
CA TYR A 97 -17.69 1.89 -0.29
C TYR A 97 -18.09 2.90 0.78
N ILE A 98 -19.27 2.73 1.35
CA ILE A 98 -19.83 3.63 2.35
C ILE A 98 -20.10 2.85 3.62
N SER A 99 -19.68 3.38 4.75
CA SER A 99 -20.00 2.81 6.07
C SER A 99 -20.47 3.90 7.04
N GLY A 100 -21.36 3.52 7.96
CA GLY A 100 -21.94 4.40 8.96
C GLY A 100 -23.46 4.50 8.83
N LYS A 101 -24.05 5.66 9.19
CA LYS A 101 -25.48 5.90 9.02
C LYS A 101 -25.76 6.27 7.56
N VAL A 102 -25.93 5.28 6.71
CA VAL A 102 -26.24 5.46 5.28
C VAL A 102 -27.75 5.65 5.14
N THR A 103 -28.14 6.82 4.62
CA THR A 103 -29.54 7.17 4.32
C THR A 103 -29.74 7.26 2.80
N SER A 104 -31.00 7.21 2.34
CA SER A 104 -31.32 7.39 0.92
C SER A 104 -30.80 8.71 0.36
N SER A 105 -30.80 9.78 1.18
CA SER A 105 -30.24 11.08 0.76
C SER A 105 -28.73 11.04 0.52
N ILE A 106 -27.98 10.24 1.27
CA ILE A 106 -26.55 10.02 1.05
C ILE A 106 -26.33 9.27 -0.27
N ILE A 107 -27.10 8.21 -0.51
CA ILE A 107 -27.01 7.46 -1.77
C ILE A 107 -27.29 8.38 -2.96
N HIS A 108 -28.41 9.10 -2.93
CA HIS A 108 -28.75 10.06 -4.01
C HIS A 108 -27.68 11.14 -4.20
N CYS A 109 -27.06 11.63 -3.12
CA CYS A 109 -26.00 12.61 -3.24
C CYS A 109 -24.79 12.02 -4.03
N ILE A 110 -24.40 10.78 -3.75
CA ILE A 110 -23.30 10.12 -4.47
C ILE A 110 -23.66 9.83 -5.92
N GLU A 111 -24.89 9.33 -6.16
CA GLU A 111 -25.40 9.09 -7.50
C GLU A 111 -25.41 10.36 -8.33
N ASN A 112 -25.81 11.48 -7.76
CA ASN A 112 -25.83 12.77 -8.44
C ASN A 112 -24.42 13.26 -8.81
N GLU A 113 -23.46 13.11 -7.92
CA GLU A 113 -22.09 13.62 -8.12
C GLU A 113 -21.25 12.69 -9.01
N LEU A 114 -21.39 11.36 -8.87
CA LEU A 114 -20.48 10.41 -9.50
C LEU A 114 -21.19 9.29 -10.31
N GLY A 115 -22.50 9.11 -10.14
CA GLY A 115 -23.22 7.95 -10.69
C GLY A 115 -24.04 8.20 -11.95
N ASN A 116 -24.46 9.45 -12.20
CA ASN A 116 -25.43 9.75 -13.27
C ASN A 116 -24.82 9.86 -14.67
N SER A 117 -23.50 9.93 -14.79
CA SER A 117 -22.82 9.98 -16.07
C SER A 117 -21.50 9.23 -16.03
N SER A 118 -21.09 8.71 -17.18
CA SER A 118 -19.72 8.20 -17.32
C SER A 118 -18.72 9.35 -17.24
N TRP A 119 -17.68 9.21 -16.46
CA TRP A 119 -16.59 10.17 -16.38
C TRP A 119 -15.25 9.47 -16.62
N GLY A 120 -14.29 10.23 -17.15
CA GLY A 120 -13.01 9.70 -17.63
C GLY A 120 -13.14 8.92 -18.94
N LEU A 121 -12.02 8.51 -19.51
CA LEU A 121 -11.99 7.65 -20.69
C LEU A 121 -12.28 6.21 -20.25
N VAL A 122 -13.41 5.68 -20.66
CA VAL A 122 -13.78 4.28 -20.36
C VAL A 122 -13.19 3.40 -21.44
N ASP A 123 -11.93 3.00 -21.27
CA ASP A 123 -11.40 1.84 -21.97
C ASP A 123 -11.92 0.55 -21.31
N GLU A 124 -11.91 -0.56 -22.05
CA GLU A 124 -12.24 -1.88 -21.48
C GLU A 124 -11.40 -2.09 -20.21
N VAL A 125 -12.07 -2.30 -19.08
CA VAL A 125 -11.41 -2.68 -17.82
C VAL A 125 -10.79 -4.06 -18.03
N LYS A 126 -9.50 -4.07 -18.36
CA LYS A 126 -8.76 -5.32 -18.46
C LYS A 126 -8.64 -5.93 -17.07
N PRO A 127 -9.03 -7.19 -16.89
CA PRO A 127 -8.83 -7.85 -15.62
C PRO A 127 -7.36 -7.81 -15.24
N LEU A 128 -7.08 -7.54 -13.96
CA LEU A 128 -5.73 -7.60 -13.42
C LEU A 128 -5.13 -8.97 -13.73
N GLN A 129 -4.09 -9.00 -14.54
CA GLN A 129 -3.32 -10.21 -14.73
C GLN A 129 -2.61 -10.54 -13.42
N MET A 130 -2.91 -11.69 -12.86
CA MET A 130 -2.16 -12.23 -11.73
C MET A 130 -0.75 -12.55 -12.22
N ILE A 131 0.22 -11.88 -11.63
CA ILE A 131 1.64 -12.19 -11.89
C ILE A 131 2.04 -13.23 -10.86
N GLU A 132 2.50 -14.38 -11.33
CA GLU A 132 2.98 -15.43 -10.45
C GLU A 132 4.30 -15.03 -9.80
N PRO A 133 4.45 -15.25 -8.49
CA PRO A 133 5.71 -15.01 -7.81
C PRO A 133 6.84 -15.86 -8.39
N GLN A 134 8.01 -15.28 -8.52
CA GLN A 134 9.23 -15.94 -8.93
C GLN A 134 10.26 -15.88 -7.79
N PRO A 135 10.15 -16.76 -6.79
CA PRO A 135 11.04 -16.74 -5.63
C PRO A 135 12.51 -16.92 -6.04
N MET A 136 13.39 -16.19 -5.37
CA MET A 136 14.81 -16.36 -5.53
C MET A 136 15.26 -17.71 -4.96
N GLU A 137 16.27 -18.29 -5.55
CA GLU A 137 16.92 -19.49 -5.00
C GLU A 137 17.59 -19.17 -3.65
N GLY A 138 17.45 -20.07 -2.69
CA GLY A 138 18.03 -19.94 -1.36
C GLY A 138 16.99 -19.62 -0.29
N LYS A 139 17.39 -19.84 0.97
CA LYS A 139 16.53 -19.65 2.16
C LYS A 139 17.06 -18.62 3.14
N ARG A 140 18.29 -18.16 2.93
CA ARG A 140 18.95 -17.18 3.82
C ARG A 140 19.61 -16.12 2.96
N PHE A 141 19.26 -14.89 3.23
CA PHE A 141 19.79 -13.72 2.54
C PHE A 141 20.37 -12.78 3.58
N HIS A 142 21.49 -12.18 3.29
CA HIS A 142 22.16 -11.20 4.13
C HIS A 142 22.38 -9.94 3.34
N VAL A 143 22.04 -8.81 3.96
CA VAL A 143 22.32 -7.46 3.42
C VAL A 143 23.16 -6.76 4.46
N GLU A 144 24.39 -6.47 4.12
CA GLU A 144 25.32 -5.79 5.00
C GLU A 144 25.09 -4.29 4.94
N LYS A 145 25.18 -3.65 6.10
CA LYS A 145 25.14 -2.20 6.26
C LYS A 145 26.21 -1.80 7.25
N GLU A 146 27.23 -1.09 6.75
CA GLU A 146 28.25 -0.46 7.58
C GLU A 146 27.58 0.50 8.58
N ASP A 147 28.14 0.64 9.76
CA ASP A 147 27.68 1.51 10.84
C ASP A 147 26.28 1.19 11.41
N ALA A 148 25.73 0.02 11.13
CA ALA A 148 24.46 -0.39 11.70
C ALA A 148 24.65 -0.78 13.19
N LEU A 149 23.97 -0.04 14.08
CA LEU A 149 23.95 -0.35 15.51
C LEU A 149 23.11 -1.58 15.87
N GLN A 150 22.18 -1.96 14.99
CA GLN A 150 21.23 -3.04 15.19
C GLN A 150 21.03 -3.84 13.91
N SER A 151 20.75 -5.13 14.06
CA SER A 151 20.36 -5.98 12.94
C SER A 151 18.84 -6.13 12.86
N SER A 152 18.30 -6.16 11.65
CA SER A 152 16.89 -6.48 11.42
C SER A 152 16.78 -7.87 10.81
N ILE A 153 16.05 -8.75 11.47
CA ILE A 153 15.77 -10.10 10.98
C ILE A 153 14.32 -10.17 10.52
N LYS A 154 14.11 -10.56 9.28
CA LYS A 154 12.79 -10.83 8.71
C LYS A 154 12.69 -12.30 8.33
N LEU A 155 11.64 -12.95 8.80
CA LEU A 155 11.31 -14.33 8.46
C LEU A 155 9.94 -14.35 7.79
N GLY A 156 9.82 -15.02 6.67
CA GLY A 156 8.56 -15.11 5.94
C GLY A 156 8.54 -16.26 4.94
N GLY A 157 7.33 -16.58 4.50
CA GLY A 157 7.08 -17.59 3.48
C GLY A 157 5.61 -17.55 3.04
N PHE A 158 5.31 -18.22 1.96
CA PHE A 158 3.93 -18.38 1.51
C PHE A 158 3.19 -19.34 2.44
N VAL A 159 1.98 -18.94 2.80
CA VAL A 159 1.06 -19.73 3.63
C VAL A 159 -0.32 -19.72 2.96
N MET A 160 -1.29 -20.35 3.58
CA MET A 160 -2.67 -20.39 3.14
C MET A 160 -3.28 -18.97 2.98
N ASP A 161 -4.14 -18.79 2.01
CA ASP A 161 -4.89 -17.55 1.80
C ASP A 161 -6.08 -17.40 2.77
N ARG A 162 -6.78 -16.27 2.67
CA ARG A 162 -7.93 -15.95 3.54
C ARG A 162 -9.15 -16.85 3.33
N LEU A 163 -9.25 -17.52 2.20
CA LEU A 163 -10.37 -18.39 1.85
C LEU A 163 -10.15 -19.84 2.31
N HIS A 164 -8.92 -20.17 2.76
CA HIS A 164 -8.62 -21.49 3.25
C HIS A 164 -9.43 -21.83 4.51
N PRO A 165 -10.00 -23.05 4.63
CA PRO A 165 -10.82 -23.44 5.78
C PRO A 165 -10.14 -23.28 7.14
N ASP A 166 -8.82 -23.46 7.20
CA ASP A 166 -8.04 -23.34 8.44
C ASP A 166 -7.45 -21.93 8.68
N PHE A 167 -7.78 -20.95 7.86
CA PHE A 167 -7.22 -19.59 7.99
C PHE A 167 -7.45 -18.98 9.39
N LEU A 168 -8.66 -19.12 9.94
CA LEU A 168 -8.96 -18.59 11.29
C LEU A 168 -8.17 -19.32 12.37
N LYS A 169 -7.98 -20.64 12.26
CA LYS A 169 -7.16 -21.41 13.19
C LYS A 169 -5.70 -20.98 13.12
N ALA A 170 -5.17 -20.78 11.90
CA ALA A 170 -3.82 -20.27 11.68
C ALA A 170 -3.63 -18.86 12.28
N ARG A 171 -4.62 -17.98 12.18
CA ARG A 171 -4.58 -16.66 12.81
C ARG A 171 -4.51 -16.74 14.34
N VAL A 172 -5.29 -17.62 14.96
CA VAL A 172 -5.22 -17.85 16.42
C VAL A 172 -3.82 -18.36 16.80
N MET A 173 -3.31 -19.34 16.08
CA MET A 173 -1.94 -19.88 16.30
C MET A 173 -0.88 -18.76 16.20
N VAL A 174 -0.91 -17.94 15.16
CA VAL A 174 0.06 -16.84 14.96
C VAL A 174 -0.05 -15.82 16.10
N THR A 175 -1.26 -15.52 16.58
CA THR A 175 -1.46 -14.61 17.71
C THR A 175 -0.83 -15.17 18.99
N LEU A 176 -1.06 -16.43 19.31
CA LEU A 176 -0.46 -17.09 20.48
C LEU A 176 1.08 -17.18 20.36
N PHE A 177 1.58 -17.39 19.15
CA PHE A 177 3.01 -17.52 18.91
C PHE A 177 3.77 -16.19 19.01
N GLY A 178 3.27 -15.12 18.38
CA GLY A 178 4.00 -13.85 18.27
C GLY A 178 3.13 -12.59 18.14
N GLY A 179 1.80 -12.71 18.20
CA GLY A 179 0.89 -11.63 17.83
C GLY A 179 0.52 -10.65 18.96
N TYR A 180 0.99 -10.85 20.19
CA TYR A 180 0.75 -9.93 21.31
C TYR A 180 1.92 -9.95 22.29
N PHE A 181 1.93 -9.00 23.22
CA PHE A 181 3.07 -8.76 24.10
C PHE A 181 3.46 -9.99 24.97
N GLY A 182 2.50 -10.69 25.55
CA GLY A 182 2.71 -11.93 26.31
C GLY A 182 2.79 -13.19 25.46
N SER A 183 2.99 -13.08 24.16
CA SER A 183 3.11 -14.24 23.27
C SER A 183 4.42 -14.98 23.50
N ARG A 184 4.44 -16.26 23.15
CA ARG A 184 5.60 -17.14 23.37
C ARG A 184 6.89 -16.60 22.79
N LEU A 185 6.84 -16.02 21.58
CA LEU A 185 8.00 -15.43 20.93
C LEU A 185 8.50 -14.20 21.68
N MET A 186 7.58 -13.32 22.08
CA MET A 186 7.93 -12.10 22.80
C MET A 186 8.52 -12.40 24.16
N SER A 187 7.91 -13.28 24.97
CA SER A 187 8.47 -13.69 26.25
C SER A 187 9.86 -14.28 26.12
N ASN A 188 10.08 -15.16 25.15
CA ASN A 188 11.38 -15.82 25.00
C ASN A 188 12.47 -14.86 24.47
N ILE A 189 12.19 -14.07 23.43
CA ILE A 189 13.22 -13.25 22.77
C ILE A 189 13.44 -11.94 23.48
N ARG A 190 12.37 -11.30 23.95
CA ARG A 190 12.41 -9.98 24.55
C ARG A 190 12.68 -10.05 26.06
N GLU A 191 11.87 -10.82 26.81
CA GLU A 191 11.92 -10.82 28.26
C GLU A 191 13.03 -11.71 28.79
N ASP A 192 13.08 -12.98 28.33
CA ASP A 192 14.08 -13.94 28.87
C ASP A 192 15.50 -13.65 28.36
N LYS A 193 15.64 -13.28 27.08
CA LYS A 193 16.95 -13.11 26.43
C LYS A 193 17.37 -11.69 26.19
N GLY A 194 16.45 -10.74 26.23
CA GLY A 194 16.74 -9.31 26.01
C GLY A 194 17.33 -8.98 24.63
N TYR A 195 17.01 -9.78 23.58
CA TYR A 195 17.57 -9.57 22.25
C TYR A 195 16.89 -8.48 21.46
N THR A 196 15.69 -8.06 21.86
CA THR A 196 14.90 -7.00 21.21
C THR A 196 14.07 -6.24 22.25
N TYR A 197 13.56 -5.05 21.85
CA TYR A 197 12.67 -4.22 22.68
C TYR A 197 11.21 -4.48 22.36
#